data_8ba8b16164215666bc5673dce5a2874f
#
_entry.id   8ba8b16164215666bc5673dce5a2874f
#
_cell.length_a   1.000
_cell.length_b   1.000
_cell.length_c   1.000
_cell.angle_alpha   90.00
_cell.angle_beta   90.00
_cell.angle_gamma   90.00
#
_symmetry.space_group_name_H-M   'P 1'
#
loop_
_entity.id
_entity.type
_entity.pdbx_description
1 polymer ?
#
loop_
_entity_poly.entity_id
_entity_poly.type
_entity_poly.pdbx_seq_one_letter_code
_entity_poly.pdbx_strand_id
1 'polypeptide(L)'
;MDLSKLDKLIHEKARLGIMSLLASRAERWVFQDLKGELKMSDGNLITHLRTLENAGYLQSEKIDGVGRPQTLYELTKAGRKAFEDYLAVLEKILGR
;
A
#
# COMPACT_ATOMS: atom_id res chain seq x y z
N MET A 1 10.96 -15.13 -19.23
CA MET A 1 10.51 -14.13 -18.21
C MET A 1 9.00 -13.98 -18.30
N ASP A 2 8.30 -14.25 -17.20
CA ASP A 2 6.85 -14.21 -17.18
C ASP A 2 6.36 -13.03 -16.35
N LEU A 3 6.05 -11.93 -17.01
CA LEU A 3 5.58 -10.71 -16.35
C LEU A 3 4.15 -10.84 -15.83
N SER A 4 3.39 -11.85 -16.31
CA SER A 4 2.01 -12.03 -15.88
C SER A 4 1.88 -12.42 -14.41
N LYS A 5 2.96 -12.89 -13.80
CA LYS A 5 2.97 -13.25 -12.38
C LYS A 5 3.14 -12.05 -11.45
N LEU A 6 3.48 -10.88 -11.99
CA LEU A 6 3.50 -9.66 -11.20
C LEU A 6 2.06 -9.22 -10.91
N ASP A 7 1.76 -8.99 -9.64
CA ASP A 7 0.44 -8.54 -9.23
C ASP A 7 0.14 -7.18 -9.86
N LYS A 8 -0.91 -7.12 -10.67
CA LYS A 8 -1.28 -5.90 -11.41
C LYS A 8 -1.70 -4.76 -10.49
N LEU A 9 -2.31 -5.08 -9.35
CA LEU A 9 -2.70 -4.05 -8.41
C LEU A 9 -1.48 -3.39 -7.78
N ILE A 10 -0.47 -4.19 -7.43
CA ILE A 10 0.75 -3.69 -6.82
C ILE A 10 1.67 -3.08 -7.87
N HIS A 11 1.70 -3.66 -9.08
CA HIS A 11 2.60 -3.21 -10.15
C HIS A 11 2.05 -1.96 -10.84
N GLU A 12 1.86 -0.93 -10.03
CA GLU A 12 1.46 0.39 -10.47
C GLU A 12 2.19 1.36 -9.52
N LYS A 13 2.75 2.42 -10.07
CA LYS A 13 3.68 3.29 -9.36
C LYS A 13 3.17 3.76 -8.00
N ALA A 14 1.96 4.30 -7.94
CA ALA A 14 1.42 4.85 -6.70
C ALA A 14 1.10 3.75 -5.70
N ARG A 15 0.48 2.66 -6.16
CA ARG A 15 0.13 1.55 -5.28
C ARG A 15 1.35 0.80 -4.78
N LEU A 16 2.38 0.66 -5.62
CA LEU A 16 3.66 0.10 -5.18
C LEU A 16 4.25 0.95 -4.05
N GLY A 17 4.20 2.27 -4.19
CA GLY A 17 4.66 3.17 -3.14
C GLY A 17 3.89 3.01 -1.84
N ILE A 18 2.57 2.92 -1.93
CA ILE A 18 1.71 2.72 -0.76
C ILE A 18 2.06 1.40 -0.06
N MET A 19 2.10 0.30 -0.82
CA MET A 19 2.41 -1.02 -0.25
C MET A 19 3.79 -1.03 0.40
N SER A 20 4.76 -0.38 -0.23
CA SER A 20 6.12 -0.31 0.29
C SER A 20 6.18 0.43 1.63
N LEU A 21 5.50 1.57 1.75
CA LEU A 21 5.46 2.32 3.00
C LEU A 21 4.74 1.53 4.10
N LEU A 22 3.59 0.93 3.78
CA LEU A 22 2.84 0.16 4.76
C LEU A 22 3.64 -1.05 5.25
N ALA A 23 4.47 -1.64 4.38
CA ALA A 23 5.30 -2.78 4.75
C ALA A 23 6.57 -2.37 5.51
N SER A 24 6.95 -1.10 5.47
CA SER A 24 8.25 -0.64 5.97
C SER A 24 8.36 -0.62 7.49
N ARG A 25 7.22 -0.63 8.18
CA ARG A 25 7.21 -0.60 9.65
C ARG A 25 5.95 -1.27 10.18
N ALA A 26 5.99 -1.68 11.45
CA ALA A 26 4.85 -2.34 12.10
C ALA A 26 3.73 -1.34 12.42
N GLU A 27 4.08 -0.09 12.72
CA GLU A 27 3.10 0.93 13.10
C GLU A 27 2.24 1.33 11.91
N ARG A 28 0.97 1.58 12.18
CA ARG A 28 0.05 2.05 11.16
C ARG A 28 0.44 3.45 10.67
N TRP A 29 0.04 3.77 9.44
CA TRP A 29 0.32 5.06 8.82
C TRP A 29 -0.93 5.94 8.84
N VAL A 30 -0.80 7.20 9.23
CA VAL A 30 -1.88 8.17 9.05
C VAL A 30 -1.89 8.68 7.61
N PHE A 31 -3.08 9.04 7.14
CA PHE A 31 -3.27 9.52 5.77
C PHE A 31 -2.30 10.64 5.39
N GLN A 32 -2.15 11.65 6.27
CA GLN A 32 -1.31 12.80 5.97
C GLN A 32 0.16 12.43 5.80
N ASP A 33 0.64 11.44 6.56
CA ASP A 33 2.03 10.99 6.42
C ASP A 33 2.25 10.25 5.11
N LEU A 34 1.29 9.40 4.70
CA LEU A 34 1.35 8.76 3.39
C LEU A 34 1.36 9.80 2.28
N LYS A 35 0.48 10.77 2.38
CA LYS A 35 0.39 11.84 1.39
C LYS A 35 1.69 12.61 1.26
N GLY A 36 2.31 12.94 2.39
CA GLY A 36 3.56 13.68 2.40
C GLY A 36 4.71 12.90 1.80
N GLU A 37 4.84 11.63 2.19
CA GLU A 37 5.92 10.77 1.68
C GLU A 37 5.77 10.51 0.18
N LEU A 38 4.54 10.29 -0.29
CA LEU A 38 4.28 9.94 -1.69
C LEU A 38 4.09 11.16 -2.58
N LYS A 39 3.99 12.36 -1.98
CA LYS A 39 3.79 13.63 -2.71
C LYS A 39 2.59 13.55 -3.65
N MET A 40 1.47 13.07 -3.13
CA MET A 40 0.26 12.88 -3.91
C MET A 40 -0.83 13.85 -3.46
N SER A 41 -1.78 14.12 -4.36
CA SER A 41 -3.00 14.85 -3.97
C SER A 41 -3.90 13.94 -3.14
N ASP A 42 -4.79 14.55 -2.36
CA ASP A 42 -5.77 13.80 -1.56
C ASP A 42 -6.59 12.85 -2.43
N GLY A 43 -7.11 13.35 -3.56
CA GLY A 43 -7.96 12.56 -4.43
C GLY A 43 -7.25 11.36 -5.04
N ASN A 44 -6.02 11.56 -5.51
CA ASN A 44 -5.25 10.46 -6.07
C ASN A 44 -4.93 9.40 -5.02
N LEU A 45 -4.51 9.85 -3.84
CA LEU A 45 -4.17 8.91 -2.77
C LEU A 45 -5.40 8.12 -2.32
N ILE A 46 -6.53 8.79 -2.12
CA ILE A 46 -7.78 8.11 -1.71
C ILE A 46 -8.18 7.07 -2.75
N THR A 47 -8.08 7.39 -4.04
CA THR A 47 -8.46 6.46 -5.11
C THR A 47 -7.63 5.17 -5.04
N HIS A 48 -6.33 5.31 -4.90
CA HIS A 48 -5.44 4.14 -4.83
C HIS A 48 -5.59 3.36 -3.52
N LEU A 49 -5.80 4.06 -2.40
CA LEU A 49 -6.07 3.39 -1.12
C LEU A 49 -7.35 2.56 -1.19
N ARG A 50 -8.41 3.10 -1.80
CA ARG A 50 -9.67 2.36 -1.97
C ARG A 50 -9.49 1.13 -2.85
N THR A 51 -8.74 1.25 -3.92
CA THR A 51 -8.47 0.12 -4.82
C THR A 51 -7.80 -1.02 -4.04
N LEU A 52 -6.79 -0.70 -3.23
CA LEU A 52 -6.09 -1.69 -2.43
C LEU A 52 -6.96 -2.26 -1.31
N GLU A 53 -7.75 -1.41 -0.68
CA GLU A 53 -8.66 -1.83 0.39
C GLU A 53 -9.74 -2.76 -0.16
N ASN A 54 -10.32 -2.43 -1.31
CA ASN A 54 -11.33 -3.26 -1.96
C ASN A 54 -10.77 -4.62 -2.37
N ALA A 55 -9.49 -4.69 -2.68
CA ALA A 55 -8.81 -5.95 -2.99
C ALA A 55 -8.46 -6.76 -1.74
N GLY A 56 -8.67 -6.19 -0.54
CA GLY A 56 -8.35 -6.88 0.70
C GLY A 56 -6.89 -6.79 1.11
N TYR A 57 -6.11 -5.91 0.47
CA TYR A 57 -4.67 -5.81 0.73
C TYR A 57 -4.35 -4.88 1.90
N LEU A 58 -5.24 -3.95 2.22
CA LEU A 58 -5.05 -3.08 3.38
C LEU A 58 -6.39 -2.87 4.06
N GLN A 59 -6.31 -2.36 5.29
CA GLN A 59 -7.49 -1.98 6.05
C GLN A 59 -7.25 -0.63 6.68
N SER A 60 -8.35 0.09 6.94
CA SER A 60 -8.31 1.42 7.50
C SER A 60 -9.19 1.51 8.74
N GLU A 61 -8.86 2.44 9.61
CA GLU A 61 -9.64 2.74 10.79
C GLU A 61 -9.63 4.24 11.01
N LYS A 62 -10.83 4.81 11.22
CA LYS A 62 -10.94 6.20 11.63
C LYS A 62 -10.85 6.28 13.14
N ILE A 63 -10.00 7.18 13.62
CA ILE A 63 -9.86 7.43 15.03
C ILE A 63 -10.09 8.92 15.32
N ASP A 64 -10.54 9.20 16.53
CA ASP A 64 -10.68 10.59 16.99
C ASP A 64 -9.34 11.04 17.53
N GLY A 65 -8.60 11.80 16.70
CA GLY A 65 -7.35 12.39 17.12
C GLY A 65 -7.61 13.65 17.97
N VAL A 66 -6.54 14.16 18.57
CA VAL A 66 -6.60 15.43 19.27
C VAL A 66 -6.86 16.52 18.25
N GLY A 67 -8.05 17.13 18.31
CA GLY A 67 -8.46 18.24 17.44
C GLY A 67 -9.18 17.85 16.18
N ARG A 68 -9.00 16.63 15.61
CA ARG A 68 -9.71 16.20 14.41
C ARG A 68 -9.57 14.71 14.18
N PRO A 69 -10.51 14.11 13.43
CA PRO A 69 -10.43 12.70 13.07
C PRO A 69 -9.23 12.42 12.18
N GLN A 70 -8.64 11.24 12.35
CA GLN A 70 -7.57 10.74 11.50
C GLN A 70 -7.95 9.37 10.99
N THR A 71 -7.42 9.01 9.80
CA THR A 71 -7.58 7.66 9.26
C THR A 71 -6.21 6.99 9.27
N LEU A 72 -6.18 5.79 9.83
CA LEU A 72 -4.97 4.98 9.90
C LEU A 72 -5.09 3.83 8.91
N TYR A 73 -3.96 3.44 8.33
CA TYR A 73 -3.89 2.37 7.32
C TYR A 73 -2.82 1.36 7.70
N GLU A 74 -3.09 0.08 7.42
CA GLU A 74 -2.12 -0.99 7.59
C GLU A 74 -2.39 -2.11 6.60
N LEU A 75 -1.37 -2.92 6.31
CA LEU A 75 -1.54 -4.10 5.48
C LEU A 75 -2.34 -5.16 6.22
N THR A 76 -3.20 -5.88 5.49
CA THR A 76 -3.80 -7.11 5.98
C THR A 76 -2.78 -8.24 5.80
N LYS A 77 -3.07 -9.42 6.35
CA LYS A 77 -2.25 -10.61 6.08
C LYS A 77 -2.18 -10.89 4.58
N ALA A 78 -3.33 -10.78 3.90
CA ALA A 78 -3.38 -10.98 2.45
C ALA A 78 -2.51 -9.96 1.71
N GLY A 79 -2.55 -8.70 2.13
CA GLY A 79 -1.74 -7.65 1.51
C GLY A 79 -0.25 -7.88 1.73
N ARG A 80 0.14 -8.28 2.94
CA ARG A 80 1.53 -8.58 3.23
C ARG A 80 2.04 -9.75 2.40
N LYS A 81 1.24 -10.82 2.30
CA LYS A 81 1.61 -11.95 1.47
C LYS A 81 1.71 -11.57 0.00
N ALA A 82 0.74 -10.81 -0.50
CA ALA A 82 0.75 -10.35 -1.89
C ALA A 82 2.00 -9.52 -2.19
N PHE A 83 2.41 -8.67 -1.26
CA PHE A 83 3.60 -7.85 -1.44
C PHE A 83 4.88 -8.70 -1.41
N GLU A 84 4.96 -9.65 -0.49
CA GLU A 84 6.09 -10.59 -0.44
C GLU A 84 6.20 -11.40 -1.74
N ASP A 85 5.07 -11.90 -2.23
CA ASP A 85 5.03 -12.64 -3.50
C ASP A 85 5.44 -11.75 -4.68
N TYR A 86 4.98 -10.50 -4.68
CA TYR A 86 5.37 -9.51 -5.69
C TYR A 86 6.88 -9.32 -5.72
N LEU A 87 7.49 -9.12 -4.55
CA LEU A 87 8.94 -8.94 -4.45
C LEU A 87 9.70 -10.18 -4.92
N ALA A 88 9.20 -11.37 -4.56
CA ALA A 88 9.84 -12.61 -4.98
C ALA A 88 9.84 -12.78 -6.50
N VAL A 89 8.71 -12.47 -7.14
CA VAL A 89 8.61 -12.51 -8.61
C VAL A 89 9.56 -11.49 -9.23
N LEU A 90 9.59 -10.28 -8.68
CA LEU A 90 10.45 -9.21 -9.18
C LEU A 90 11.93 -9.61 -9.09
N GLU A 91 12.34 -10.20 -7.97
CA GLU A 91 13.71 -10.68 -7.81
C GLU A 91 14.08 -11.72 -8.87
N LYS A 92 13.17 -12.64 -9.17
CA LYS A 92 13.40 -13.64 -10.23
C LYS A 92 13.57 -12.98 -11.59
N ILE A 93 12.75 -11.99 -11.90
CA ILE A 93 12.84 -11.23 -13.14
C ILE A 93 14.21 -10.54 -13.24
N LEU A 94 14.71 -10.01 -12.12
CA LEU A 94 16.00 -9.34 -12.07
C LEU A 94 17.18 -10.31 -12.02
N GLY A 95 16.93 -11.62 -11.98
CA GLY A 95 17.99 -12.64 -11.94
C GLY A 95 18.66 -12.78 -10.59
N ARG A 96 17.96 -12.50 -9.54
CA ARG A 96 18.52 -12.55 -8.17
C ARG A 96 17.95 -13.70 -7.36
#